data_f5b930eac1d68bc383e07b9a9adc1acf
#
_entry.id   f5b930eac1d68bc383e07b9a9adc1acf
#
_cell.length_a   1.000
_cell.length_b   1.000
_cell.length_c   1.000
_cell.angle_alpha   90.00
_cell.angle_beta   90.00
_cell.angle_gamma   90.00
#
_symmetry.space_group_name_H-M   'P 1'
#
loop_
_entity.id
_entity.type
_entity.pdbx_description
1 polymer ?
#
loop_
_entity_poly.entity_id
_entity_poly.type
_entity_poly.pdbx_seq_one_letter_code
_entity_poly.pdbx_strand_id
1 'polypeptide(L)'
;MSAEDRIERARLLYERAVFDGDAGALAIADSELDGVEADLALARGRVIHTRFLGQLDEDPERAIEDPHELVLFERSAKLYRELADMRGEAEALFWIGCFHQVVRRDDQTAVPILERSRELAEQVGDKGTMSEALRHLGIAEHRAGHLDGARERLEESTRLRREIGLMPGVAANLVGQAYIAAADDRRDYARTLLSEAAAIADATGAHRITRQVEEARAHL
;
A
#
# COMPACT_ATOMS: atom_id res chain seq x y z
N MET A 1 19.61 -5.25 3.06
CA MET A 1 20.68 -5.34 2.02
C MET A 1 20.13 -4.67 0.77
N SER A 2 20.90 -3.81 0.10
CA SER A 2 20.45 -3.12 -1.12
C SER A 2 20.37 -4.09 -2.32
N ALA A 3 19.67 -3.69 -3.38
CA ALA A 3 19.65 -4.47 -4.64
C ALA A 3 21.07 -4.59 -5.24
N GLU A 4 21.87 -3.53 -5.15
CA GLU A 4 23.26 -3.53 -5.60
C GLU A 4 24.11 -4.54 -4.83
N ASP A 5 23.99 -4.57 -3.48
CA ASP A 5 24.70 -5.54 -2.64
C ASP A 5 24.30 -6.99 -2.98
N ARG A 6 23.02 -7.25 -3.24
CA ARG A 6 22.51 -8.59 -3.62
C ARG A 6 23.07 -9.04 -4.98
N ILE A 7 23.08 -8.15 -5.98
CA ILE A 7 23.64 -8.45 -7.30
C ILE A 7 25.12 -8.73 -7.22
N GLU A 8 25.88 -7.92 -6.47
CA GLU A 8 27.32 -8.14 -6.30
C GLU A 8 27.60 -9.47 -5.56
N ARG A 9 26.81 -9.79 -4.54
CA ARG A 9 26.91 -11.07 -3.83
C ARG A 9 26.61 -12.26 -4.75
N ALA A 10 25.59 -12.16 -5.59
CA ALA A 10 25.29 -13.20 -6.59
C ALA A 10 26.45 -13.39 -7.57
N ARG A 11 27.10 -12.30 -8.02
CA ARG A 11 28.30 -12.35 -8.84
C ARG A 11 29.45 -13.12 -8.18
N LEU A 12 29.75 -12.82 -6.92
CA LEU A 12 30.80 -13.50 -6.17
C LEU A 12 30.48 -14.99 -5.95
N LEU A 13 29.21 -15.33 -5.70
CA LEU A 13 28.77 -16.71 -5.57
C LEU A 13 28.89 -17.48 -6.90
N TYR A 14 28.58 -16.84 -8.03
CA TYR A 14 28.80 -17.38 -9.37
C TYR A 14 30.30 -17.70 -9.58
N GLU A 15 31.21 -16.77 -9.25
CA GLU A 15 32.66 -16.99 -9.37
C GLU A 15 33.14 -18.19 -8.53
N ARG A 16 32.63 -18.34 -7.30
CA ARG A 16 32.92 -19.51 -6.46
C ARG A 16 32.42 -20.81 -7.11
N ALA A 17 31.24 -20.81 -7.68
CA ALA A 17 30.74 -22.02 -8.39
C ALA A 17 31.62 -22.39 -9.58
N VAL A 18 32.09 -21.39 -10.35
CA VAL A 18 32.89 -21.61 -11.56
C VAL A 18 34.33 -22.01 -11.24
N PHE A 19 34.97 -21.31 -10.29
CA PHE A 19 36.44 -21.47 -10.05
C PHE A 19 36.76 -22.43 -8.92
N ASP A 20 35.90 -22.52 -7.89
CA ASP A 20 36.12 -23.38 -6.74
C ASP A 20 35.32 -24.69 -6.79
N GLY A 21 34.41 -24.81 -7.78
CA GLY A 21 33.54 -25.99 -7.93
C GLY A 21 32.41 -26.06 -6.89
N ASP A 22 32.09 -24.95 -6.20
CA ASP A 22 31.03 -24.88 -5.17
C ASP A 22 29.65 -24.78 -5.83
N ALA A 23 29.07 -25.92 -6.23
CA ALA A 23 27.76 -25.98 -6.85
C ALA A 23 26.64 -25.45 -5.92
N GLY A 24 26.82 -25.49 -4.59
CA GLY A 24 25.85 -24.96 -3.62
C GLY A 24 25.74 -23.43 -3.66
N ALA A 25 26.78 -22.74 -4.14
CA ALA A 25 26.79 -21.28 -4.25
C ALA A 25 25.74 -20.77 -5.26
N LEU A 26 25.38 -21.54 -6.29
CA LEU A 26 24.39 -21.11 -7.30
C LEU A 26 22.99 -20.95 -6.72
N ALA A 27 22.55 -21.86 -5.85
CA ALA A 27 21.24 -21.74 -5.22
C ALA A 27 21.13 -20.48 -4.33
N ILE A 28 22.25 -20.09 -3.69
CA ILE A 28 22.30 -18.86 -2.89
C ILE A 28 22.29 -17.64 -3.84
N ALA A 29 23.01 -17.70 -4.95
CA ALA A 29 23.01 -16.63 -5.94
C ALA A 29 21.61 -16.41 -6.54
N ASP A 30 20.89 -17.47 -6.87
CA ASP A 30 19.48 -17.40 -7.35
C ASP A 30 18.59 -16.73 -6.30
N SER A 31 18.70 -17.12 -5.03
CA SER A 31 17.93 -16.50 -3.93
C SER A 31 18.21 -15.00 -3.76
N GLU A 32 19.47 -14.55 -3.94
CA GLU A 32 19.79 -13.12 -3.92
C GLU A 32 19.14 -12.38 -5.10
N LEU A 33 19.15 -12.99 -6.29
CA LEU A 33 18.53 -12.41 -7.50
C LEU A 33 17.00 -12.42 -7.42
N ASP A 34 16.40 -13.44 -6.85
CA ASP A 34 14.95 -13.50 -6.59
C ASP A 34 14.50 -12.32 -5.70
N GLY A 35 15.30 -11.95 -4.70
CA GLY A 35 15.03 -10.77 -3.87
C GLY A 35 15.06 -9.47 -4.68
N VAL A 36 16.01 -9.32 -5.60
CA VAL A 36 16.08 -8.16 -6.51
C VAL A 36 14.91 -8.13 -7.47
N GLU A 37 14.52 -9.28 -8.01
CA GLU A 37 13.36 -9.40 -8.90
C GLU A 37 12.07 -9.04 -8.17
N ALA A 38 11.88 -9.48 -6.93
CA ALA A 38 10.73 -9.14 -6.11
C ALA A 38 10.61 -7.63 -5.88
N ASP A 39 11.69 -6.98 -5.46
CA ASP A 39 11.76 -5.53 -5.26
C ASP A 39 11.42 -4.77 -6.56
N LEU A 40 11.99 -5.20 -7.68
CA LEU A 40 11.77 -4.58 -8.99
C LEU A 40 10.32 -4.75 -9.47
N ALA A 41 9.74 -5.95 -9.31
CA ALA A 41 8.36 -6.22 -9.68
C ALA A 41 7.40 -5.35 -8.87
N LEU A 42 7.59 -5.28 -7.55
CA LEU A 42 6.81 -4.43 -6.66
C LEU A 42 6.89 -2.95 -7.07
N ALA A 43 8.10 -2.45 -7.30
CA ALA A 43 8.32 -1.07 -7.69
C ALA A 43 7.65 -0.73 -9.04
N ARG A 44 7.73 -1.61 -10.03
CA ARG A 44 7.06 -1.43 -11.34
C ARG A 44 5.55 -1.45 -11.21
N GLY A 45 4.98 -2.37 -10.43
CA GLY A 45 3.55 -2.42 -10.16
C GLY A 45 3.04 -1.10 -9.56
N ARG A 46 3.75 -0.53 -8.59
CA ARG A 46 3.43 0.78 -7.99
C ARG A 46 3.42 1.93 -9.01
N VAL A 47 4.38 1.93 -9.95
CA VAL A 47 4.42 2.94 -11.02
C VAL A 47 3.20 2.81 -11.90
N ILE A 48 2.80 1.59 -12.27
CA ILE A 48 1.59 1.33 -13.07
C ILE A 48 0.35 1.79 -12.30
N HIS A 49 0.22 1.40 -11.04
CA HIS A 49 -0.90 1.83 -10.17
C HIS A 49 -1.02 3.36 -10.11
N THR A 50 0.11 4.07 -9.95
CA THR A 50 0.11 5.53 -9.91
C THR A 50 -0.37 6.15 -11.23
N ARG A 51 -0.04 5.54 -12.37
CA ARG A 51 -0.56 5.99 -13.68
C ARG A 51 -2.06 5.80 -13.79
N PHE A 52 -2.58 4.66 -13.31
CA PHE A 52 -4.02 4.41 -13.24
C PHE A 52 -4.73 5.46 -12.36
N LEU A 53 -4.18 5.77 -11.19
CA LEU A 53 -4.72 6.82 -10.34
C LEU A 53 -4.72 8.20 -11.01
N GLY A 54 -3.71 8.51 -11.84
CA GLY A 54 -3.68 9.72 -12.66
C GLY A 54 -4.81 9.75 -13.69
N GLN A 55 -5.08 8.62 -14.36
CA GLN A 55 -6.20 8.51 -15.29
C GLN A 55 -7.55 8.69 -14.58
N LEU A 56 -7.72 8.13 -13.38
CA LEU A 56 -8.93 8.34 -12.56
C LEU A 56 -9.15 9.81 -12.20
N ASP A 57 -8.08 10.57 -11.93
CA ASP A 57 -8.19 12.00 -11.61
C ASP A 57 -8.56 12.83 -12.85
N GLU A 58 -8.13 12.40 -14.06
CA GLU A 58 -8.41 13.10 -15.31
C GLU A 58 -9.81 12.76 -15.86
N ASP A 59 -10.11 11.48 -15.99
CA ASP A 59 -11.39 10.97 -16.50
C ASP A 59 -11.67 9.55 -15.95
N PRO A 60 -12.50 9.42 -14.88
CA PRO A 60 -12.79 8.13 -14.26
C PRO A 60 -13.42 7.09 -15.20
N GLU A 61 -14.10 7.54 -16.28
CA GLU A 61 -14.77 6.64 -17.24
C GLU A 61 -13.79 6.06 -18.26
N ARG A 62 -12.62 6.70 -18.42
CA ARG A 62 -11.56 6.29 -19.36
C ARG A 62 -10.38 5.60 -18.70
N ALA A 63 -10.35 5.50 -17.39
CA ALA A 63 -9.28 4.79 -16.70
C ALA A 63 -9.28 3.30 -17.09
N ILE A 64 -8.14 2.82 -17.59
CA ILE A 64 -7.98 1.47 -18.10
C ILE A 64 -6.99 0.70 -17.24
N GLU A 65 -7.40 -0.49 -16.80
CA GLU A 65 -6.53 -1.46 -16.11
C GLU A 65 -5.36 -1.86 -17.01
N ASP A 66 -4.12 -1.76 -16.49
CA ASP A 66 -2.95 -2.33 -17.14
C ASP A 66 -2.83 -3.82 -16.74
N PRO A 67 -2.84 -4.76 -17.70
CA PRO A 67 -2.80 -6.20 -17.40
C PRO A 67 -1.52 -6.66 -16.69
N HIS A 68 -0.46 -5.87 -16.70
CA HIS A 68 0.79 -6.20 -16.03
C HIS A 68 0.80 -5.83 -14.55
N GLU A 69 -0.09 -4.96 -14.09
CA GLU A 69 -0.07 -4.46 -12.72
C GLU A 69 -0.22 -5.60 -11.71
N LEU A 70 -1.31 -6.35 -11.79
CA LEU A 70 -1.56 -7.48 -10.89
C LEU A 70 -0.49 -8.56 -11.00
N VAL A 71 -0.07 -8.90 -12.22
CA VAL A 71 0.96 -9.92 -12.47
C VAL A 71 2.29 -9.58 -11.77
N LEU A 72 2.67 -8.29 -11.75
CA LEU A 72 3.88 -7.83 -11.07
C LEU A 72 3.75 -7.94 -9.54
N PHE A 73 2.61 -7.57 -8.98
CA PHE A 73 2.38 -7.71 -7.54
C PHE A 73 2.31 -9.18 -7.11
N GLU A 74 1.65 -10.04 -7.88
CA GLU A 74 1.60 -11.49 -7.60
C GLU A 74 2.99 -12.15 -7.73
N ARG A 75 3.78 -11.74 -8.72
CA ARG A 75 5.18 -12.22 -8.85
C ARG A 75 6.01 -11.81 -7.64
N SER A 76 5.90 -10.56 -7.21
CA SER A 76 6.59 -10.05 -6.02
C SER A 76 6.19 -10.83 -4.76
N ALA A 77 4.88 -11.00 -4.52
CA ALA A 77 4.37 -11.74 -3.36
C ALA A 77 4.85 -13.21 -3.35
N LYS A 78 4.87 -13.86 -4.52
CA LYS A 78 5.37 -15.22 -4.66
C LYS A 78 6.84 -15.32 -4.26
N LEU A 79 7.68 -14.45 -4.81
CA LEU A 79 9.12 -14.45 -4.55
C LEU A 79 9.43 -14.17 -3.08
N TYR A 80 8.80 -13.15 -2.47
CA TYR A 80 9.00 -12.87 -1.04
C TYR A 80 8.57 -14.04 -0.15
N ARG A 81 7.50 -14.75 -0.51
CA ARG A 81 7.07 -15.96 0.22
C ARG A 81 8.10 -17.07 0.10
N GLU A 82 8.65 -17.33 -1.09
CA GLU A 82 9.70 -18.34 -1.33
C GLU A 82 10.98 -18.00 -0.57
N LEU A 83 11.28 -16.71 -0.41
CA LEU A 83 12.40 -16.20 0.36
C LEU A 83 12.14 -16.13 1.88
N ALA A 84 10.93 -16.48 2.33
CA ALA A 84 10.48 -16.30 3.71
C ALA A 84 10.60 -14.83 4.21
N ASP A 85 10.54 -13.85 3.31
CA ASP A 85 10.50 -12.42 3.62
C ASP A 85 9.07 -11.98 3.88
N MET A 86 8.62 -12.14 5.14
CA MET A 86 7.26 -11.77 5.56
C MET A 86 6.96 -10.28 5.41
N ARG A 87 7.98 -9.40 5.50
CA ARG A 87 7.78 -7.95 5.30
C ARG A 87 7.47 -7.65 3.86
N GLY A 88 8.27 -8.16 2.94
CA GLY A 88 8.05 -8.00 1.50
C GLY A 88 6.73 -8.65 1.06
N GLU A 89 6.41 -9.85 1.58
CA GLU A 89 5.13 -10.52 1.29
C GLU A 89 3.95 -9.68 1.77
N ALA A 90 4.00 -9.10 2.97
CA ALA A 90 2.94 -8.24 3.50
C ALA A 90 2.68 -7.04 2.59
N GLU A 91 3.74 -6.37 2.16
CA GLU A 91 3.64 -5.20 1.29
C GLU A 91 3.11 -5.56 -0.10
N ALA A 92 3.57 -6.66 -0.70
CA ALA A 92 3.07 -7.13 -2.00
C ALA A 92 1.58 -7.52 -1.92
N LEU A 93 1.15 -8.19 -0.85
CA LEU A 93 -0.26 -8.52 -0.60
C LEU A 93 -1.12 -7.26 -0.42
N PHE A 94 -0.60 -6.23 0.26
CA PHE A 94 -1.28 -4.94 0.34
C PHE A 94 -1.57 -4.39 -1.06
N TRP A 95 -0.59 -4.40 -1.97
CA TRP A 95 -0.77 -3.88 -3.32
C TRP A 95 -1.72 -4.74 -4.17
N ILE A 96 -1.75 -6.06 -3.98
CA ILE A 96 -2.75 -6.94 -4.61
C ILE A 96 -4.16 -6.56 -4.12
N GLY A 97 -4.35 -6.41 -2.81
CA GLY A 97 -5.63 -5.99 -2.24
C GLY A 97 -6.05 -4.59 -2.71
N CYS A 98 -5.11 -3.64 -2.74
CA CYS A 98 -5.31 -2.28 -3.24
C CYS A 98 -5.73 -2.30 -4.73
N PHE A 99 -5.09 -3.12 -5.56
CA PHE A 99 -5.47 -3.31 -6.95
C PHE A 99 -6.92 -3.78 -7.10
N HIS A 100 -7.31 -4.85 -6.40
CA HIS A 100 -8.69 -5.34 -6.45
C HIS A 100 -9.69 -4.27 -5.98
N GLN A 101 -9.38 -3.55 -4.91
CA GLN A 101 -10.27 -2.54 -4.37
C GLN A 101 -10.39 -1.29 -5.24
N VAL A 102 -9.28 -0.79 -5.77
CA VAL A 102 -9.21 0.52 -6.44
C VAL A 102 -9.45 0.37 -7.94
N VAL A 103 -8.76 -0.59 -8.59
CA VAL A 103 -8.82 -0.78 -10.04
C VAL A 103 -10.09 -1.54 -10.43
N ARG A 104 -10.36 -2.66 -9.76
CA ARG A 104 -11.50 -3.55 -10.06
C ARG A 104 -12.76 -3.24 -9.26
N ARG A 105 -12.66 -2.39 -8.23
CA ARG A 105 -13.77 -2.05 -7.31
C ARG A 105 -14.41 -3.29 -6.68
N ASP A 106 -13.58 -4.30 -6.39
CA ASP A 106 -13.95 -5.60 -5.84
C ASP A 106 -13.48 -5.71 -4.39
N ASP A 107 -14.29 -5.20 -3.45
CA ASP A 107 -14.00 -5.30 -2.02
C ASP A 107 -14.09 -6.76 -1.53
N GLN A 108 -14.89 -7.62 -2.16
CA GLN A 108 -15.04 -9.02 -1.77
C GLN A 108 -13.72 -9.79 -1.92
N THR A 109 -13.00 -9.58 -3.02
CA THR A 109 -11.67 -10.17 -3.25
C THR A 109 -10.59 -9.42 -2.45
N ALA A 110 -10.70 -8.10 -2.31
CA ALA A 110 -9.68 -7.27 -1.67
C ALA A 110 -9.55 -7.52 -0.17
N VAL A 111 -10.69 -7.59 0.56
CA VAL A 111 -10.72 -7.64 2.03
C VAL A 111 -9.88 -8.79 2.62
N PRO A 112 -10.06 -10.06 2.21
CA PRO A 112 -9.27 -11.16 2.78
C PRO A 112 -7.76 -11.02 2.50
N ILE A 113 -7.38 -10.44 1.37
CA ILE A 113 -5.98 -10.21 1.02
C ILE A 113 -5.39 -9.09 1.88
N LEU A 114 -6.13 -7.99 2.09
CA LEU A 114 -5.74 -6.88 2.95
C LEU A 114 -5.62 -7.30 4.42
N GLU A 115 -6.53 -8.15 4.91
CA GLU A 115 -6.41 -8.72 6.27
C GLU A 115 -5.14 -9.57 6.40
N ARG A 116 -4.84 -10.40 5.40
CA ARG A 116 -3.60 -11.18 5.42
C ARG A 116 -2.34 -10.30 5.39
N SER A 117 -2.35 -9.24 4.58
CA SER A 117 -1.27 -8.23 4.57
C SER A 117 -1.09 -7.60 5.95
N ARG A 118 -2.19 -7.17 6.58
CA ARG A 118 -2.18 -6.57 7.92
C ARG A 118 -1.58 -7.52 8.97
N GLU A 119 -2.02 -8.81 8.97
CA GLU A 119 -1.51 -9.81 9.90
C GLU A 119 0.00 -10.03 9.77
N LEU A 120 0.50 -10.16 8.55
CA LEU A 120 1.95 -10.32 8.31
C LEU A 120 2.72 -9.06 8.72
N ALA A 121 2.21 -7.88 8.37
CA ALA A 121 2.83 -6.61 8.76
C ALA A 121 2.89 -6.44 10.29
N GLU A 122 1.83 -6.86 11.00
CA GLU A 122 1.78 -6.86 12.46
C GLU A 122 2.86 -7.78 13.05
N GLN A 123 2.99 -9.02 12.53
CA GLN A 123 3.97 -10.00 13.00
C GLN A 123 5.42 -9.48 12.88
N VAL A 124 5.73 -8.71 11.86
CA VAL A 124 7.07 -8.16 11.62
C VAL A 124 7.25 -6.72 12.11
N GLY A 125 6.22 -6.14 12.74
CA GLY A 125 6.22 -4.77 13.24
C GLY A 125 6.31 -3.71 12.15
N ASP A 126 5.82 -3.99 10.93
CA ASP A 126 5.78 -3.03 9.83
C ASP A 126 4.57 -2.12 9.93
N LYS A 127 4.73 -1.02 10.68
CA LYS A 127 3.68 -0.02 10.87
C LYS A 127 3.25 0.66 9.58
N GLY A 128 4.14 0.76 8.59
CA GLY A 128 3.83 1.35 7.28
C GLY A 128 2.77 0.54 6.56
N THR A 129 3.09 -0.71 6.22
CA THR A 129 2.18 -1.63 5.53
C THR A 129 0.90 -1.88 6.34
N MET A 130 1.03 -2.06 7.67
CA MET A 130 -0.14 -2.21 8.56
C MET A 130 -1.10 -1.02 8.44
N SER A 131 -0.57 0.22 8.43
CA SER A 131 -1.39 1.42 8.32
C SER A 131 -2.10 1.55 6.98
N GLU A 132 -1.45 1.13 5.89
CA GLU A 132 -2.05 1.11 4.55
C GLU A 132 -3.18 0.08 4.47
N ALA A 133 -2.94 -1.15 4.93
CA ALA A 133 -3.96 -2.20 4.94
C ALA A 133 -5.19 -1.79 5.79
N LEU A 134 -4.97 -1.25 6.99
CA LEU A 134 -6.05 -0.74 7.85
C LEU A 134 -6.89 0.36 7.19
N ARG A 135 -6.24 1.30 6.46
CA ARG A 135 -6.97 2.32 5.71
C ARG A 135 -7.91 1.70 4.68
N HIS A 136 -7.41 0.77 3.89
CA HIS A 136 -8.18 0.14 2.82
C HIS A 136 -9.30 -0.75 3.37
N LEU A 137 -9.06 -1.46 4.47
CA LEU A 137 -10.09 -2.19 5.21
C LEU A 137 -11.16 -1.24 5.77
N GLY A 138 -10.77 -0.10 6.32
CA GLY A 138 -11.71 0.93 6.78
C GLY A 138 -12.57 1.51 5.65
N ILE A 139 -12.02 1.67 4.46
CA ILE A 139 -12.78 2.09 3.26
C ILE A 139 -13.80 1.02 2.88
N ALA A 140 -13.45 -0.27 2.91
CA ALA A 140 -14.39 -1.36 2.64
C ALA A 140 -15.54 -1.41 3.66
N GLU A 141 -15.24 -1.28 4.96
CA GLU A 141 -16.23 -1.20 6.03
C GLU A 141 -17.19 0.00 5.84
N HIS A 142 -16.65 1.17 5.48
CA HIS A 142 -17.47 2.36 5.20
C HIS A 142 -18.42 2.13 4.02
N ARG A 143 -17.95 1.54 2.93
CA ARG A 143 -18.79 1.19 1.77
C ARG A 143 -19.87 0.16 2.12
N ALA A 144 -19.59 -0.74 3.05
CA ALA A 144 -20.53 -1.72 3.57
C ALA A 144 -21.54 -1.12 4.58
N GLY A 145 -21.38 0.14 4.98
CA GLY A 145 -22.22 0.81 5.98
C GLY A 145 -21.85 0.50 7.44
N HIS A 146 -20.75 -0.16 7.68
CA HIS A 146 -20.25 -0.51 9.02
C HIS A 146 -19.42 0.64 9.59
N LEU A 147 -20.08 1.74 9.97
CA LEU A 147 -19.40 3.00 10.33
C LEU A 147 -18.47 2.88 11.54
N ASP A 148 -18.82 2.06 12.54
CA ASP A 148 -17.96 1.86 13.72
C ASP A 148 -16.67 1.14 13.36
N GLY A 149 -16.72 0.05 12.61
CA GLY A 149 -15.54 -0.66 12.14
C GLY A 149 -14.66 0.21 11.23
N ALA A 150 -15.27 0.97 10.33
CA ALA A 150 -14.57 1.93 9.47
C ALA A 150 -13.81 2.97 10.29
N ARG A 151 -14.45 3.53 11.33
CA ARG A 151 -13.85 4.51 12.23
C ARG A 151 -12.65 3.92 12.96
N GLU A 152 -12.81 2.78 13.63
CA GLU A 152 -11.76 2.12 14.39
C GLU A 152 -10.51 1.85 13.52
N ARG A 153 -10.70 1.31 12.32
CA ARG A 153 -9.59 1.00 11.41
C ARG A 153 -8.88 2.25 10.91
N LEU A 154 -9.61 3.33 10.57
CA LEU A 154 -8.99 4.58 10.12
C LEU A 154 -8.31 5.34 11.26
N GLU A 155 -8.82 5.30 12.48
CA GLU A 155 -8.19 5.89 13.66
C GLU A 155 -6.87 5.17 13.97
N GLU A 156 -6.86 3.84 13.96
CA GLU A 156 -5.65 3.05 14.18
C GLU A 156 -4.61 3.29 13.05
N SER A 157 -5.03 3.30 11.79
CA SER A 157 -4.16 3.68 10.67
C SER A 157 -3.57 5.06 10.87
N THR A 158 -4.37 6.04 11.29
CA THR A 158 -3.93 7.41 11.54
C THR A 158 -2.91 7.48 12.69
N ARG A 159 -3.14 6.74 13.77
CA ARG A 159 -2.20 6.63 14.89
C ARG A 159 -0.84 6.09 14.42
N LEU A 160 -0.84 4.98 13.68
CA LEU A 160 0.38 4.38 13.14
C LEU A 160 1.13 5.33 12.21
N ARG A 161 0.42 6.03 11.31
CA ARG A 161 1.01 7.01 10.39
C ARG A 161 1.64 8.20 11.12
N ARG A 162 1.03 8.67 12.21
CA ARG A 162 1.65 9.71 13.06
C ARG A 162 2.93 9.20 13.73
N GLU A 163 2.93 7.96 14.24
CA GLU A 163 4.11 7.36 14.87
C GLU A 163 5.32 7.23 13.94
N ILE A 164 5.08 6.95 12.65
CA ILE A 164 6.14 6.83 11.65
C ILE A 164 6.39 8.13 10.86
N GLY A 165 5.71 9.23 11.21
CA GLY A 165 5.89 10.54 10.56
C GLY A 165 5.31 10.64 9.14
N LEU A 166 4.42 9.73 8.72
CA LEU A 166 3.80 9.75 7.38
C LEU A 166 2.63 10.75 7.33
N MET A 167 2.95 12.04 7.44
CA MET A 167 1.96 13.11 7.59
C MET A 167 1.01 13.27 6.39
N PRO A 168 1.42 13.15 5.11
CA PRO A 168 0.47 13.14 4.00
C PRO A 168 -0.56 12.02 4.11
N GLY A 169 -0.14 10.84 4.61
CA GLY A 169 -1.03 9.72 4.88
C GLY A 169 -2.01 9.99 6.04
N VAL A 170 -1.58 10.74 7.07
CA VAL A 170 -2.48 11.22 8.13
C VAL A 170 -3.57 12.11 7.52
N ALA A 171 -3.20 13.10 6.71
CA ALA A 171 -4.17 13.98 6.06
C ALA A 171 -5.19 13.21 5.20
N ALA A 172 -4.72 12.22 4.42
CA ALA A 172 -5.60 11.35 3.63
C ALA A 172 -6.59 10.55 4.50
N ASN A 173 -6.17 10.07 5.67
CA ASN A 173 -7.04 9.38 6.60
C ASN A 173 -8.07 10.31 7.25
N LEU A 174 -7.68 11.52 7.60
CA LEU A 174 -8.60 12.53 8.16
C LEU A 174 -9.73 12.88 7.19
N VAL A 175 -9.45 12.92 5.88
CA VAL A 175 -10.51 13.06 4.86
C VAL A 175 -11.48 11.88 4.91
N GLY A 176 -10.97 10.64 4.98
CA GLY A 176 -11.82 9.44 5.11
C GLY A 176 -12.65 9.45 6.39
N GLN A 177 -12.06 9.82 7.53
CA GLN A 177 -12.76 9.97 8.81
C GLN A 177 -13.84 11.06 8.76
N ALA A 178 -13.63 12.13 7.98
CA ALA A 178 -14.64 13.17 7.80
C ALA A 178 -15.87 12.65 7.07
N TYR A 179 -15.71 11.81 6.04
CA TYR A 179 -16.83 11.15 5.38
C TYR A 179 -17.61 10.23 6.33
N ILE A 180 -16.91 9.44 7.15
CA ILE A 180 -17.55 8.58 8.16
C ILE A 180 -18.29 9.43 9.20
N ALA A 181 -17.69 10.51 9.69
CA ALA A 181 -18.32 11.40 10.66
C ALA A 181 -19.58 12.08 10.09
N ALA A 182 -19.55 12.45 8.81
CA ALA A 182 -20.72 13.02 8.15
C ALA A 182 -21.84 11.99 7.94
N ALA A 183 -21.49 10.74 7.60
CA ALA A 183 -22.44 9.64 7.51
C ALA A 183 -23.11 9.31 8.86
N ASP A 184 -22.42 9.62 9.98
CA ASP A 184 -22.89 9.49 11.36
C ASP A 184 -23.51 10.80 11.91
N ASP A 185 -23.98 11.71 11.01
CA ASP A 185 -24.58 13.03 11.32
C ASP A 185 -23.69 13.99 12.15
N ARG A 186 -22.39 13.69 12.31
CA ARG A 186 -21.44 14.52 13.07
C ARG A 186 -20.72 15.54 12.18
N ARG A 187 -21.49 16.39 11.48
CA ARG A 187 -20.98 17.32 10.46
C ARG A 187 -19.95 18.34 11.00
N ASP A 188 -20.13 18.84 12.22
CA ASP A 188 -19.16 19.80 12.78
C ASP A 188 -17.82 19.13 13.08
N TYR A 189 -17.85 17.89 13.52
CA TYR A 189 -16.63 17.09 13.69
C TYR A 189 -15.96 16.79 12.34
N ALA A 190 -16.75 16.44 11.30
CA ALA A 190 -16.23 16.28 9.94
C ALA A 190 -15.49 17.52 9.44
N ARG A 191 -16.05 18.73 9.66
CA ARG A 191 -15.40 20.00 9.31
C ARG A 191 -14.07 20.22 10.06
N THR A 192 -14.02 19.83 11.33
CA THR A 192 -12.78 19.89 12.13
C THR A 192 -11.70 18.99 11.54
N LEU A 193 -12.05 17.74 11.20
CA LEU A 193 -11.13 16.79 10.55
C LEU A 193 -10.61 17.31 9.21
N LEU A 194 -11.48 17.89 8.38
CA LEU A 194 -11.08 18.49 7.10
C LEU A 194 -10.18 19.72 7.27
N SER A 195 -10.38 20.48 8.35
CA SER A 195 -9.51 21.63 8.64
C SER A 195 -8.11 21.19 9.06
N GLU A 196 -7.99 20.12 9.85
CA GLU A 196 -6.72 19.51 10.21
C GLU A 196 -6.04 18.89 8.97
N ALA A 197 -6.81 18.14 8.14
CA ALA A 197 -6.30 17.55 6.90
C ALA A 197 -5.73 18.61 5.96
N ALA A 198 -6.41 19.74 5.77
CA ALA A 198 -5.95 20.87 4.97
C ALA A 198 -4.62 21.42 5.49
N ALA A 199 -4.53 21.70 6.79
CA ALA A 199 -3.32 22.24 7.39
C ALA A 199 -2.10 21.30 7.20
N ILE A 200 -2.29 19.98 7.34
CA ILE A 200 -1.23 19.00 7.11
C ILE A 200 -0.88 18.92 5.61
N ALA A 201 -1.87 18.91 4.72
CA ALA A 201 -1.64 18.85 3.28
C ALA A 201 -0.85 20.07 2.79
N ASP A 202 -1.19 21.26 3.25
CA ASP A 202 -0.48 22.50 2.92
C ASP A 202 0.96 22.49 3.46
N ALA A 203 1.16 22.07 4.71
CA ALA A 203 2.49 21.99 5.33
C ALA A 203 3.42 20.96 4.65
N THR A 204 2.85 19.93 4.02
CA THR A 204 3.61 18.84 3.37
C THR A 204 3.66 18.95 1.84
N GLY A 205 2.99 19.93 1.24
CA GLY A 205 2.87 20.08 -0.21
C GLY A 205 2.06 18.94 -0.88
N ALA A 206 1.15 18.30 -0.14
CA ALA A 206 0.35 17.18 -0.62
C ALA A 206 -0.87 17.64 -1.46
N HIS A 207 -0.62 18.25 -2.61
CA HIS A 207 -1.65 18.89 -3.46
C HIS A 207 -2.83 17.99 -3.85
N ARG A 208 -2.60 16.69 -3.99
CA ARG A 208 -3.72 15.74 -4.24
C ARG A 208 -4.66 15.66 -3.05
N ILE A 209 -4.12 15.70 -1.83
CA ILE A 209 -4.93 15.68 -0.60
C ILE A 209 -5.66 17.02 -0.44
N THR A 210 -5.03 18.15 -0.79
CA THR A 210 -5.69 19.47 -0.79
C THR A 210 -6.96 19.43 -1.67
N ARG A 211 -6.88 18.86 -2.89
CA ARG A 211 -8.06 18.69 -3.76
C ARG A 211 -9.14 17.80 -3.10
N GLN A 212 -8.74 16.66 -2.50
CA GLN A 212 -9.68 15.78 -1.81
C GLN A 212 -10.39 16.48 -0.64
N VAL A 213 -9.70 17.36 0.08
CA VAL A 213 -10.31 18.19 1.15
C VAL A 213 -11.35 19.15 0.57
N GLU A 214 -11.03 19.81 -0.55
CA GLU A 214 -11.96 20.74 -1.21
C GLU A 214 -13.20 20.01 -1.72
N GLU A 215 -13.05 18.86 -2.36
CA GLU A 215 -14.12 17.98 -2.79
C GLU A 215 -14.99 17.53 -1.61
N ALA A 216 -14.39 17.07 -0.52
CA ALA A 216 -15.11 16.67 0.68
C ALA A 216 -15.89 17.85 1.29
N ARG A 217 -15.33 19.04 1.35
CA ARG A 217 -16.02 20.26 1.85
C ARG A 217 -17.24 20.64 0.99
N ALA A 218 -17.18 20.39 -0.32
CA ALA A 218 -18.29 20.66 -1.22
C ALA A 218 -19.45 19.65 -1.08
N HIS A 219 -19.16 18.44 -0.57
CA HIS A 219 -20.16 17.37 -0.43
C HIS A 219 -20.73 17.24 0.98
N LEU A 220 -20.05 17.77 2.01
CA LEU A 220 -20.42 17.66 3.43
C LEU A 220 -21.01 18.96 3.99
#